data_022fdd57d516a69d6522c0328de8ac51
#
_entry.id   022fdd57d516a69d6522c0328de8ac51
#
_cell.length_a   1.000
_cell.length_b   1.000
_cell.length_c   1.000
_cell.angle_alpha   90.00
_cell.angle_beta   90.00
_cell.angle_gamma   90.00
#
_symmetry.space_group_name_H-M   'P 1'
#
loop_
_entity.id
_entity.type
_entity.pdbx_description
1 polymer ?
#
loop_
_entity_poly.entity_id
_entity_poly.type
_entity_poly.pdbx_seq_one_letter_code
_entity_poly.pdbx_strand_id
1 'polypeptide(L)'
;MKKTICFILATILCFCFASCGQKAEPAQVSLSTVMQEIRSSVSLPEMMDLTAENLQDYFGIEAGEITDFAACINANGYQKEEIVLLRASDAASAESLVQKLNLSLENAAAEMQNYLPEQYALVKQSAVRTDGLTVSLCISENAQQIEAILDKYFK
;
A
#
# COMPACT_ATOMS: atom_id res chain seq x y z
N MET A 1 50.93 41.94 -13.31
CA MET A 1 49.76 41.44 -14.05
C MET A 1 49.68 39.89 -14.19
N LYS A 2 50.79 39.14 -14.05
CA LYS A 2 50.75 37.65 -14.17
C LYS A 2 50.30 36.90 -12.90
N LYS A 3 50.33 37.52 -11.72
CA LYS A 3 49.94 36.88 -10.45
C LYS A 3 48.46 37.01 -10.10
N THR A 4 47.74 37.94 -10.69
CA THR A 4 46.31 38.17 -10.49
C THR A 4 45.43 37.24 -11.35
N ILE A 5 45.96 36.76 -12.48
CA ILE A 5 45.23 35.85 -13.38
C ILE A 5 45.17 34.42 -12.82
N CYS A 6 46.19 33.99 -12.04
CA CYS A 6 46.21 32.68 -11.40
C CYS A 6 45.17 32.52 -10.28
N PHE A 7 44.79 33.59 -9.60
CA PHE A 7 43.80 33.55 -8.51
C PHE A 7 42.35 33.48 -9.01
N ILE A 8 42.09 34.03 -10.19
CA ILE A 8 40.74 34.00 -10.78
C ILE A 8 40.44 32.60 -11.40
N LEU A 9 41.47 31.90 -11.88
CA LEU A 9 41.27 30.54 -12.45
C LEU A 9 41.05 29.47 -11.36
N ALA A 10 41.55 29.70 -10.14
CA ALA A 10 41.35 28.73 -9.03
C ALA A 10 39.96 28.81 -8.39
N THR A 11 39.24 29.95 -8.53
CA THR A 11 37.92 30.14 -7.93
C THR A 11 36.80 29.58 -8.78
N ILE A 12 37.00 29.27 -10.06
CA ILE A 12 36.00 28.75 -10.97
C ILE A 12 35.91 27.22 -10.89
N LEU A 13 36.94 26.54 -10.34
CA LEU A 13 36.98 25.07 -10.30
C LEU A 13 36.27 24.42 -9.09
N CYS A 14 35.77 25.22 -8.12
CA CYS A 14 35.11 24.68 -6.91
C CYS A 14 33.59 24.63 -6.97
N PHE A 15 32.94 24.99 -8.09
CA PHE A 15 31.48 25.06 -8.18
C PHE A 15 30.83 23.88 -8.91
N CYS A 16 31.59 22.86 -9.32
CA CYS A 16 31.06 21.76 -10.13
C CYS A 16 30.75 20.42 -9.38
N PHE A 17 30.77 20.41 -8.04
CA PHE A 17 30.49 19.15 -7.30
C PHE A 17 29.29 19.20 -6.37
N ALA A 18 28.31 20.04 -6.65
CA ALA A 18 27.00 19.94 -6.02
C ALA A 18 25.95 19.36 -7.00
N SER A 19 26.33 18.34 -7.78
CA SER A 19 25.34 17.43 -8.34
C SER A 19 24.96 16.47 -7.23
N CYS A 20 23.94 16.83 -6.44
CA CYS A 20 23.18 15.85 -5.67
C CYS A 20 22.68 14.80 -6.67
N GLY A 21 23.38 13.66 -6.73
CA GLY A 21 22.85 12.47 -7.34
C GLY A 21 21.57 12.11 -6.58
N GLN A 22 20.41 12.50 -7.10
CA GLN A 22 19.17 11.82 -6.79
C GLN A 22 19.43 10.36 -7.14
N LYS A 23 19.67 9.55 -6.10
CA LYS A 23 19.55 8.11 -6.23
C LYS A 23 18.16 7.89 -6.77
N ALA A 24 18.04 7.50 -8.04
CA ALA A 24 16.78 7.05 -8.59
C ALA A 24 16.33 5.91 -7.66
N GLU A 25 15.26 6.15 -6.89
CA GLU A 25 14.62 5.06 -6.18
C GLU A 25 14.29 3.98 -7.21
N PRO A 26 14.60 2.70 -6.92
CA PRO A 26 14.22 1.62 -7.82
C PRO A 26 12.72 1.77 -8.11
N ALA A 27 12.35 1.71 -9.39
CA ALA A 27 10.97 1.87 -9.82
C ALA A 27 10.10 0.90 -9.00
N GLN A 28 9.28 1.45 -8.14
CA GLN A 28 8.41 0.65 -7.27
C GLN A 28 7.38 -0.06 -8.17
N VAL A 29 7.18 -1.36 -7.93
CA VAL A 29 6.14 -2.10 -8.66
C VAL A 29 4.77 -1.48 -8.41
N SER A 30 3.95 -1.37 -9.46
CA SER A 30 2.57 -0.90 -9.32
C SER A 30 1.73 -1.92 -8.53
N LEU A 31 0.93 -1.43 -7.60
CA LEU A 31 0.03 -2.27 -6.80
C LEU A 31 -1.02 -2.99 -7.66
N SER A 32 -1.39 -2.40 -8.80
CA SER A 32 -2.25 -3.08 -9.78
C SER A 32 -1.59 -4.33 -10.38
N THR A 33 -0.27 -4.32 -10.59
CA THR A 33 0.48 -5.50 -11.06
C THR A 33 0.48 -6.60 -10.00
N VAL A 34 0.69 -6.23 -8.74
CA VAL A 34 0.62 -7.18 -7.60
C VAL A 34 -0.77 -7.80 -7.49
N MET A 35 -1.83 -6.98 -7.59
CA MET A 35 -3.21 -7.43 -7.57
C MET A 35 -3.53 -8.39 -8.74
N GLN A 36 -3.01 -8.13 -9.94
CA GLN A 36 -3.17 -9.03 -11.08
C GLN A 36 -2.50 -10.38 -10.84
N GLU A 37 -1.31 -10.42 -10.23
CA GLU A 37 -0.67 -11.69 -9.86
C GLU A 37 -1.49 -12.44 -8.80
N ILE A 38 -2.02 -11.76 -7.79
CA ILE A 38 -2.91 -12.36 -6.79
C ILE A 38 -4.12 -13.01 -7.50
N ARG A 39 -4.81 -12.27 -8.36
CA ARG A 39 -5.99 -12.77 -9.08
C ARG A 39 -5.71 -13.94 -10.03
N SER A 40 -4.54 -14.00 -10.60
CA SER A 40 -4.15 -15.09 -11.51
C SER A 40 -3.65 -16.34 -10.80
N SER A 41 -3.17 -16.21 -9.57
CA SER A 41 -2.49 -17.27 -8.83
C SER A 41 -3.29 -17.82 -7.66
N VAL A 42 -4.26 -17.05 -7.15
CA VAL A 42 -5.07 -17.39 -5.99
C VAL A 42 -6.53 -17.56 -6.41
N SER A 43 -7.18 -18.63 -5.93
CA SER A 43 -8.61 -18.81 -6.14
C SER A 43 -9.38 -17.82 -5.26
N LEU A 44 -9.97 -16.80 -5.88
CA LEU A 44 -10.81 -15.80 -5.22
C LEU A 44 -12.26 -15.96 -5.66
N PRO A 45 -13.23 -15.58 -4.82
CA PRO A 45 -14.62 -15.44 -5.25
C PRO A 45 -14.75 -14.30 -6.28
N GLU A 46 -15.96 -14.01 -6.69
CA GLU A 46 -16.22 -12.83 -7.51
C GLU A 46 -15.93 -11.56 -6.70
N MET A 47 -14.98 -10.77 -7.17
CA MET A 47 -14.50 -9.55 -6.49
C MET A 47 -14.87 -8.31 -7.31
N MET A 48 -15.32 -7.27 -6.61
CA MET A 48 -15.58 -5.94 -7.16
C MET A 48 -14.40 -5.01 -6.86
N ASP A 49 -13.86 -4.37 -7.89
CA ASP A 49 -12.80 -3.39 -7.74
C ASP A 49 -13.30 -2.09 -7.10
N LEU A 50 -12.50 -1.53 -6.21
CA LEU A 50 -12.78 -0.24 -5.60
C LEU A 50 -12.11 0.90 -6.37
N THR A 51 -12.81 2.02 -6.45
CA THR A 51 -12.29 3.31 -6.93
C THR A 51 -11.71 4.13 -5.79
N ALA A 52 -11.04 5.24 -6.08
CA ALA A 52 -10.57 6.17 -5.04
C ALA A 52 -11.73 6.74 -4.20
N GLU A 53 -12.89 6.98 -4.80
CA GLU A 53 -14.10 7.41 -4.10
C GLU A 53 -14.60 6.33 -3.13
N ASN A 54 -14.59 5.07 -3.56
CA ASN A 54 -14.95 3.95 -2.70
C ASN A 54 -13.98 3.77 -1.53
N LEU A 55 -12.68 4.04 -1.69
CA LEU A 55 -11.72 3.99 -0.58
C LEU A 55 -12.07 4.99 0.52
N GLN A 56 -12.56 6.18 0.14
CA GLN A 56 -13.03 7.16 1.10
C GLN A 56 -14.31 6.70 1.81
N ASP A 57 -15.27 6.16 1.08
CA ASP A 57 -16.56 5.71 1.62
C ASP A 57 -16.41 4.50 2.55
N TYR A 58 -15.60 3.51 2.16
CA TYR A 58 -15.45 2.26 2.93
C TYR A 58 -14.44 2.37 4.09
N PHE A 59 -13.33 3.12 3.88
CA PHE A 59 -12.20 3.13 4.79
C PHE A 59 -11.84 4.53 5.32
N GLY A 60 -12.50 5.59 4.84
CA GLY A 60 -12.16 6.97 5.17
C GLY A 60 -10.78 7.42 4.64
N ILE A 61 -10.27 6.75 3.59
CA ILE A 61 -8.96 7.04 3.00
C ILE A 61 -9.10 8.15 1.97
N GLU A 62 -8.35 9.24 2.16
CA GLU A 62 -8.36 10.38 1.25
C GLU A 62 -7.30 10.22 0.14
N ALA A 63 -7.58 10.78 -1.04
CA ALA A 63 -6.69 10.71 -2.19
C ALA A 63 -5.28 11.29 -1.92
N GLY A 64 -5.17 12.25 -1.00
CA GLY A 64 -3.87 12.85 -0.63
C GLY A 64 -2.99 11.96 0.23
N GLU A 65 -3.54 10.91 0.85
CA GLU A 65 -2.80 9.99 1.70
C GLU A 65 -2.08 8.88 0.91
N ILE A 66 -2.45 8.68 -0.35
CA ILE A 66 -1.95 7.57 -1.18
C ILE A 66 -1.37 8.06 -2.50
N THR A 67 -0.38 7.35 -3.02
CA THR A 67 0.22 7.57 -4.34
C THR A 67 -0.11 6.46 -5.33
N ASP A 68 -0.48 5.27 -4.85
CA ASP A 68 -0.90 4.12 -5.64
C ASP A 68 -1.83 3.24 -4.80
N PHE A 69 -2.76 2.54 -5.43
CA PHE A 69 -3.61 1.57 -4.75
C PHE A 69 -4.14 0.50 -5.70
N ALA A 70 -4.49 -0.64 -5.12
CA ALA A 70 -5.32 -1.65 -5.74
C ALA A 70 -6.17 -2.29 -4.63
N ALA A 71 -7.47 -2.23 -4.76
CA ALA A 71 -8.37 -2.74 -3.74
C ALA A 71 -9.60 -3.40 -4.36
N CYS A 72 -10.04 -4.49 -3.76
CA CYS A 72 -11.27 -5.16 -4.15
C CYS A 72 -11.95 -5.82 -2.94
N ILE A 73 -13.26 -5.94 -3.02
CA ILE A 73 -14.11 -6.58 -2.02
C ILE A 73 -14.99 -7.65 -2.67
N ASN A 74 -15.50 -8.58 -1.89
CA ASN A 74 -16.43 -9.60 -2.37
C ASN A 74 -17.69 -8.94 -2.97
N ALA A 75 -18.06 -9.36 -4.18
CA ALA A 75 -19.18 -8.76 -4.92
C ALA A 75 -20.56 -9.09 -4.35
N ASN A 76 -20.69 -10.17 -3.55
CA ASN A 76 -22.01 -10.61 -3.05
C ASN A 76 -22.47 -9.89 -1.77
N GLY A 77 -21.61 -9.10 -1.11
CA GLY A 77 -21.91 -8.31 0.07
C GLY A 77 -22.17 -9.09 1.38
N TYR A 78 -22.19 -10.42 1.35
CA TYR A 78 -22.41 -11.27 2.54
C TYR A 78 -21.11 -11.85 3.11
N GLN A 79 -20.11 -12.01 2.28
CA GLN A 79 -18.79 -12.50 2.65
C GLN A 79 -17.84 -11.31 2.80
N LYS A 80 -16.95 -11.38 3.81
CA LYS A 80 -16.07 -10.28 4.16
C LYS A 80 -14.68 -10.45 3.54
N GLU A 81 -14.59 -11.10 2.38
CA GLU A 81 -13.33 -11.15 1.67
C GLU A 81 -13.02 -9.80 1.05
N GLU A 82 -11.86 -9.29 1.40
CA GLU A 82 -11.34 -8.03 0.85
C GLU A 82 -9.82 -8.05 0.76
N ILE A 83 -9.29 -7.44 -0.28
CA ILE A 83 -7.86 -7.25 -0.49
C ILE A 83 -7.65 -5.78 -0.75
N VAL A 84 -6.91 -5.11 0.13
CA VAL A 84 -6.61 -3.68 0.06
C VAL A 84 -5.10 -3.52 0.07
N LEU A 85 -4.56 -2.97 -1.01
CA LEU A 85 -3.14 -2.64 -1.17
C LEU A 85 -3.04 -1.14 -1.38
N LEU A 86 -2.29 -0.45 -0.53
CA LEU A 86 -2.17 1.01 -0.52
C LEU A 86 -0.69 1.38 -0.47
N ARG A 87 -0.31 2.39 -1.24
CA ARG A 87 0.99 3.04 -1.10
C ARG A 87 0.79 4.44 -0.54
N ALA A 88 1.26 4.62 0.68
CA ALA A 88 1.19 5.90 1.36
C ALA A 88 2.03 6.97 0.65
N SER A 89 1.62 8.23 0.75
CA SER A 89 2.35 9.37 0.23
C SER A 89 3.61 9.67 1.07
N ASP A 90 3.57 9.37 2.37
CA ASP A 90 4.66 9.54 3.32
C ASP A 90 4.46 8.65 4.57
N ALA A 91 5.37 8.73 5.52
CA ALA A 91 5.33 7.92 6.75
C ALA A 91 4.12 8.25 7.64
N ALA A 92 3.73 9.53 7.73
CA ALA A 92 2.57 9.94 8.53
C ALA A 92 1.28 9.41 7.92
N SER A 93 1.16 9.45 6.60
CA SER A 93 0.07 8.84 5.85
C SER A 93 0.03 7.33 6.05
N ALA A 94 1.18 6.64 6.06
CA ALA A 94 1.24 5.20 6.31
C ALA A 94 0.68 4.85 7.71
N GLU A 95 1.04 5.61 8.74
CA GLU A 95 0.48 5.43 10.09
C GLU A 95 -1.04 5.68 10.13
N SER A 96 -1.52 6.71 9.43
CA SER A 96 -2.97 6.99 9.28
C SER A 96 -3.71 5.84 8.60
N LEU A 97 -3.17 5.31 7.50
CA LEU A 97 -3.75 4.19 6.77
C LEU A 97 -3.84 2.93 7.63
N VAL A 98 -2.80 2.63 8.43
CA VAL A 98 -2.81 1.51 9.39
C VAL A 98 -3.94 1.66 10.40
N GLN A 99 -4.14 2.85 10.96
CA GLN A 99 -5.21 3.11 11.92
C GLN A 99 -6.60 2.93 11.28
N LYS A 100 -6.80 3.47 10.07
CA LYS A 100 -8.06 3.36 9.33
C LYS A 100 -8.42 1.92 8.97
N LEU A 101 -7.45 1.14 8.48
CA LEU A 101 -7.67 -0.26 8.16
C LEU A 101 -7.89 -1.12 9.41
N ASN A 102 -7.22 -0.85 10.52
CA ASN A 102 -7.49 -1.52 11.79
C ASN A 102 -8.90 -1.21 12.30
N LEU A 103 -9.34 0.04 12.21
CA LEU A 103 -10.71 0.43 12.59
C LEU A 103 -11.74 -0.28 11.70
N SER A 104 -11.49 -0.39 10.39
CA SER A 104 -12.34 -1.16 9.47
C SER A 104 -12.42 -2.63 9.89
N LEU A 105 -11.28 -3.24 10.24
CA LEU A 105 -11.20 -4.63 10.71
C LEU A 105 -11.98 -4.84 12.02
N GLU A 106 -11.88 -3.92 12.97
CA GLU A 106 -12.63 -3.96 14.22
C GLU A 106 -14.14 -3.85 13.99
N ASN A 107 -14.57 -2.92 13.12
CA ASN A 107 -15.97 -2.74 12.75
C ASN A 107 -16.53 -3.99 12.07
N ALA A 108 -15.78 -4.58 11.13
CA ALA A 108 -16.15 -5.81 10.46
C ALA A 108 -16.29 -6.97 11.45
N ALA A 109 -15.38 -7.11 12.42
CA ALA A 109 -15.47 -8.12 13.46
C ALA A 109 -16.73 -7.93 14.33
N ALA A 110 -17.02 -6.70 14.74
CA ALA A 110 -18.21 -6.40 15.53
C ALA A 110 -19.52 -6.70 14.79
N GLU A 111 -19.56 -6.39 13.50
CA GLU A 111 -20.72 -6.68 12.63
C GLU A 111 -20.94 -8.19 12.47
N MET A 112 -19.87 -8.97 12.24
CA MET A 112 -19.99 -10.41 11.95
C MET A 112 -20.18 -11.28 13.20
N GLN A 113 -19.83 -10.79 14.38
CA GLN A 113 -19.75 -11.58 15.62
C GLN A 113 -21.02 -12.38 15.93
N ASN A 114 -22.20 -11.80 15.68
CA ASN A 114 -23.48 -12.40 16.08
C ASN A 114 -24.23 -13.11 14.96
N TYR A 115 -23.86 -12.85 13.70
CA TYR A 115 -24.65 -13.28 12.54
C TYR A 115 -23.91 -14.26 11.64
N LEU A 116 -22.61 -14.14 11.52
CA LEU A 116 -21.79 -14.93 10.58
C LEU A 116 -20.50 -15.43 11.25
N PRO A 117 -20.58 -16.49 12.09
CA PRO A 117 -19.41 -16.96 12.88
C PRO A 117 -18.17 -17.31 12.05
N GLU A 118 -18.37 -17.88 10.84
CA GLU A 118 -17.24 -18.22 9.95
C GLU A 118 -16.57 -16.97 9.42
N GLN A 119 -17.33 -15.95 9.02
CA GLN A 119 -16.81 -14.66 8.58
C GLN A 119 -16.13 -13.91 9.74
N TYR A 120 -16.71 -13.98 10.94
CA TYR A 120 -16.07 -13.44 12.13
C TYR A 120 -14.69 -14.07 12.39
N ALA A 121 -14.58 -15.39 12.28
CA ALA A 121 -13.31 -16.09 12.45
C ALA A 121 -12.28 -15.64 11.39
N LEU A 122 -12.71 -15.49 10.14
CA LEU A 122 -11.86 -15.01 9.04
C LEU A 122 -11.34 -13.59 9.32
N VAL A 123 -12.20 -12.66 9.69
CA VAL A 123 -11.84 -11.29 10.06
C VAL A 123 -10.86 -11.27 11.24
N LYS A 124 -11.11 -12.07 12.26
CA LYS A 124 -10.26 -12.15 13.48
C LYS A 124 -8.87 -12.72 13.25
N GLN A 125 -8.67 -13.49 12.18
CA GLN A 125 -7.37 -14.02 11.79
C GLN A 125 -6.57 -13.02 10.92
N SER A 126 -7.24 -12.02 10.39
CA SER A 126 -6.63 -11.02 9.51
C SER A 126 -5.94 -9.91 10.30
N ALA A 127 -4.92 -9.31 9.72
CA ALA A 127 -4.17 -8.22 10.31
C ALA A 127 -3.72 -7.23 9.22
N VAL A 128 -3.60 -5.97 9.60
CA VAL A 128 -2.98 -4.95 8.75
C VAL A 128 -1.48 -5.17 8.73
N ARG A 129 -0.91 -5.20 7.53
CA ARG A 129 0.52 -5.37 7.27
C ARG A 129 1.13 -4.06 6.75
N THR A 130 2.39 -3.80 7.12
CA THR A 130 3.14 -2.64 6.64
C THR A 130 4.52 -3.07 6.16
N ASP A 131 4.86 -2.68 4.92
CA ASP A 131 6.18 -2.87 4.30
C ASP A 131 6.67 -1.51 3.77
N GLY A 132 7.43 -0.78 4.58
CA GLY A 132 7.81 0.60 4.28
C GLY A 132 6.59 1.52 4.15
N LEU A 133 6.36 2.09 2.97
CA LEU A 133 5.18 2.92 2.68
C LEU A 133 3.99 2.10 2.11
N THR A 134 4.15 0.79 1.92
CA THR A 134 3.04 -0.05 1.48
C THR A 134 2.29 -0.59 2.70
N VAL A 135 1.00 -0.33 2.75
CA VAL A 135 0.07 -0.83 3.78
C VAL A 135 -0.94 -1.75 3.12
N SER A 136 -1.17 -2.92 3.68
CA SER A 136 -2.12 -3.89 3.12
C SER A 136 -3.01 -4.52 4.17
N LEU A 137 -4.21 -4.90 3.76
CA LEU A 137 -5.15 -5.71 4.51
C LEU A 137 -5.69 -6.80 3.58
N CYS A 138 -5.59 -8.05 4.01
CA CYS A 138 -6.12 -9.21 3.29
C CYS A 138 -7.03 -10.01 4.21
N ILE A 139 -8.32 -9.97 3.95
CA ILE A 139 -9.32 -10.84 4.57
C ILE A 139 -9.71 -11.87 3.51
N SER A 140 -9.19 -13.09 3.61
CA SER A 140 -9.42 -14.16 2.66
C SER A 140 -9.10 -15.52 3.26
N GLU A 141 -9.85 -16.56 2.87
CA GLU A 141 -9.51 -17.94 3.20
C GLU A 141 -8.14 -18.34 2.63
N ASN A 142 -7.70 -17.69 1.57
CA ASN A 142 -6.41 -17.90 0.91
C ASN A 142 -5.34 -16.88 1.33
N ALA A 143 -5.47 -16.24 2.51
CA ALA A 143 -4.56 -15.20 2.99
C ALA A 143 -3.08 -15.61 2.93
N GLN A 144 -2.73 -16.84 3.27
CA GLN A 144 -1.34 -17.32 3.22
C GLN A 144 -0.74 -17.28 1.80
N GLN A 145 -1.53 -17.60 0.77
CA GLN A 145 -1.07 -17.54 -0.62
C GLN A 145 -0.89 -16.08 -1.06
N ILE A 146 -1.81 -15.20 -0.65
CA ILE A 146 -1.72 -13.77 -0.91
C ILE A 146 -0.48 -13.18 -0.24
N GLU A 147 -0.25 -13.49 1.05
CA GLU A 147 0.93 -13.04 1.81
C GLU A 147 2.24 -13.49 1.16
N ALA A 148 2.32 -14.71 0.62
CA ALA A 148 3.50 -15.19 -0.09
C ALA A 148 3.79 -14.38 -1.37
N ILE A 149 2.74 -13.90 -2.06
CA ILE A 149 2.89 -13.01 -3.21
C ILE A 149 3.36 -11.62 -2.75
N LEU A 150 2.78 -11.07 -1.68
CA LEU A 150 3.21 -9.78 -1.14
C LEU A 150 4.68 -9.82 -0.68
N ASP A 151 5.11 -10.91 -0.06
CA ASP A 151 6.50 -11.13 0.36
C ASP A 151 7.50 -11.06 -0.81
N LYS A 152 7.12 -11.58 -1.97
CA LYS A 152 7.93 -11.54 -3.19
C LYS A 152 8.20 -10.11 -3.69
N TYR A 153 7.26 -9.19 -3.43
CA TYR A 153 7.35 -7.83 -3.94
C TYR A 153 7.85 -6.81 -2.92
N PHE A 154 7.66 -7.07 -1.62
CA PHE A 154 7.86 -6.06 -0.58
C PHE A 154 8.87 -6.47 0.51
N LYS A 155 9.36 -7.70 0.52
CA LYS A 155 10.50 -8.14 1.34
C LYS A 155 11.77 -8.23 0.51
#